data_a9a7aaf077c3aebd5bc6dbb23c684d77
#
_entry.id   a9a7aaf077c3aebd5bc6dbb23c684d77
#
_cell.length_a   1.000
_cell.length_b   1.000
_cell.length_c   1.000
_cell.angle_alpha   90.00
_cell.angle_beta   90.00
_cell.angle_gamma   90.00
#
_symmetry.space_group_name_H-M   'P 1'
#
loop_
_entity.id
_entity.type
_entity.pdbx_description
1 polymer ?
#
loop_
_entity_poly.entity_id
_entity_poly.type
_entity_poly.pdbx_seq_one_letter_code
_entity_poly.pdbx_strand_id
1 'polypeptide(L)'
;KLSNYPNLIVTQTLSKAFGLAGLRLGIAIASSEIIALLKRIKPPYNINALSQHHAMEALRDTKTVNAQIAESISERKRLAQELNAFSWVVKIYPSDANFLLVKVDDAAKRYTELLDQHIVTRDRSSQENCENCIRISVGTPQENDKLLAACKSLSE
;
A
#
# COMPACT_ATOMS: atom_id res chain seq x y z
N LYS A 1 -1.56 25.63 2.41
CA LYS A 1 -1.70 25.62 0.93
C LYS A 1 -3.17 25.59 0.47
N LEU A 2 -4.09 24.95 1.20
CA LEU A 2 -5.53 24.92 0.85
C LEU A 2 -6.14 26.34 0.74
N SER A 3 -5.71 27.27 1.59
CA SER A 3 -6.18 28.66 1.55
C SER A 3 -5.85 29.38 0.24
N ASN A 4 -4.83 28.94 -0.48
CA ASN A 4 -4.38 29.56 -1.74
C ASN A 4 -5.03 28.91 -2.98
N TYR A 5 -5.77 27.82 -2.80
CA TYR A 5 -6.38 27.06 -3.88
C TYR A 5 -7.81 26.65 -3.50
N PRO A 6 -8.79 27.55 -3.73
CA PRO A 6 -10.19 27.34 -3.27
C PRO A 6 -10.86 26.11 -3.91
N ASN A 7 -10.37 25.66 -5.05
CA ASN A 7 -10.82 24.47 -5.77
C ASN A 7 -10.05 23.18 -5.44
N LEU A 8 -9.08 23.22 -4.50
CA LEU A 8 -8.30 22.06 -4.12
C LEU A 8 -9.08 21.18 -3.12
N ILE A 9 -9.12 19.88 -3.40
CA ILE A 9 -9.60 18.85 -2.48
C ILE A 9 -8.44 17.91 -2.21
N VAL A 10 -8.05 17.76 -0.95
CA VAL A 10 -7.08 16.76 -0.50
C VAL A 10 -7.84 15.59 0.09
N THR A 11 -7.62 14.40 -0.43
CA THR A 11 -8.22 13.17 0.10
C THR A 11 -7.18 12.33 0.82
N GLN A 12 -7.58 11.74 1.95
CA GLN A 12 -6.77 10.80 2.72
C GLN A 12 -7.57 9.55 3.05
N THR A 13 -6.89 8.45 3.28
CA THR A 13 -7.52 7.19 3.71
C THR A 13 -6.84 6.66 4.96
N LEU A 14 -7.62 6.06 5.84
CA LEU A 14 -7.11 5.30 6.98
C LEU A 14 -6.82 3.83 6.62
N SER A 15 -7.09 3.43 5.37
CA SER A 15 -6.99 2.03 4.91
C SER A 15 -5.57 1.53 4.70
N LYS A 16 -4.56 2.41 4.65
CA LYS A 16 -3.16 2.06 4.33
C LYS A 16 -2.25 2.29 5.53
N ALA A 17 -1.69 3.47 5.68
CA ALA A 17 -0.74 3.82 6.73
C ALA A 17 -1.26 3.57 8.16
N PHE A 18 -2.56 3.67 8.37
CA PHE A 18 -3.21 3.38 9.66
C PHE A 18 -3.65 1.92 9.82
N GLY A 19 -3.53 1.07 8.79
CA GLY A 19 -3.96 -0.33 8.86
C GLY A 19 -5.47 -0.56 8.98
N LEU A 20 -6.31 0.47 8.82
CA LEU A 20 -7.74 0.46 9.13
C LEU A 20 -8.62 0.25 7.89
N ALA A 21 -8.22 -0.61 6.96
CA ALA A 21 -8.97 -0.86 5.73
C ALA A 21 -10.41 -1.35 5.99
N GLY A 22 -10.62 -2.13 7.06
CA GLY A 22 -11.92 -2.65 7.46
C GLY A 22 -12.93 -1.59 7.90
N LEU A 23 -12.48 -0.42 8.34
CA LEU A 23 -13.36 0.67 8.77
C LEU A 23 -14.05 1.40 7.60
N ARG A 24 -13.57 1.23 6.36
CA ARG A 24 -14.12 1.89 5.17
C ARG A 24 -14.19 3.41 5.29
N LEU A 25 -13.15 4.04 5.88
CA LEU A 25 -13.12 5.45 6.23
C LEU A 25 -12.10 6.21 5.38
N GLY A 26 -12.58 7.28 4.75
CA GLY A 26 -11.78 8.26 4.04
C GLY A 26 -12.08 9.68 4.55
N ILE A 27 -11.16 10.59 4.31
CA ILE A 27 -11.21 11.98 4.73
C ILE A 27 -11.08 12.86 3.50
N ALA A 28 -11.92 13.87 3.37
CA ALA A 28 -11.79 14.96 2.40
C ALA A 28 -11.56 16.28 3.13
N ILE A 29 -10.55 17.02 2.72
CA ILE A 29 -10.18 18.33 3.26
C ILE A 29 -10.22 19.33 2.10
N ALA A 30 -11.08 20.35 2.20
CA ALA A 30 -11.29 21.35 1.16
C ALA A 30 -11.80 22.66 1.75
N SER A 31 -12.10 23.65 0.89
CA SER A 31 -12.77 24.88 1.32
C SER A 31 -14.15 24.59 1.93
N SER A 32 -14.64 25.50 2.79
CA SER A 32 -15.95 25.38 3.43
C SER A 32 -17.10 25.21 2.44
N GLU A 33 -17.00 25.86 1.29
CA GLU A 33 -17.98 25.78 0.20
C GLU A 33 -18.06 24.38 -0.40
N ILE A 34 -16.93 23.79 -0.72
CA ILE A 34 -16.85 22.41 -1.24
C ILE A 34 -17.34 21.42 -0.18
N ILE A 35 -16.92 21.58 1.07
CA ILE A 35 -17.38 20.69 2.17
C ILE A 35 -18.89 20.80 2.37
N ALA A 36 -19.47 22.00 2.23
CA ALA A 36 -20.92 22.18 2.32
C ALA A 36 -21.67 21.40 1.21
N LEU A 37 -21.15 21.42 -0.03
CA LEU A 37 -21.70 20.64 -1.13
C LEU A 37 -21.59 19.13 -0.86
N LEU A 38 -20.42 18.65 -0.43
CA LEU A 38 -20.21 17.23 -0.10
C LEU A 38 -21.14 16.77 1.03
N LYS A 39 -21.38 17.60 2.04
CA LYS A 39 -22.32 17.29 3.13
C LYS A 39 -23.77 17.14 2.64
N ARG A 40 -24.18 17.86 1.60
CA ARG A 40 -25.55 17.77 1.04
C ARG A 40 -25.81 16.46 0.29
N ILE A 41 -24.79 15.89 -0.32
CA ILE A 41 -24.90 14.64 -1.11
C ILE A 41 -24.49 13.39 -0.30
N LYS A 42 -23.79 13.57 0.82
CA LYS A 42 -23.37 12.49 1.69
C LYS A 42 -24.58 11.83 2.35
N PRO A 43 -24.74 10.48 2.27
CA PRO A 43 -25.79 9.79 3.01
C PRO A 43 -25.71 10.07 4.52
N PRO A 44 -26.83 10.24 5.21
CA PRO A 44 -26.84 10.28 6.67
C PRO A 44 -26.34 8.94 7.22
N TYR A 45 -25.69 8.97 8.37
CA TYR A 45 -25.20 7.77 9.07
C TYR A 45 -24.24 6.87 8.26
N ASN A 46 -23.51 7.43 7.29
CA ASN A 46 -22.62 6.71 6.41
C ASN A 46 -21.41 6.05 7.11
N ILE A 47 -21.14 6.43 8.36
CA ILE A 47 -20.09 5.85 9.21
C ILE A 47 -20.73 5.42 10.52
N ASN A 48 -20.63 4.13 10.84
CA ASN A 48 -21.17 3.60 12.09
C ASN A 48 -20.33 4.00 13.32
N ALA A 49 -20.92 3.91 14.51
CA ALA A 49 -20.28 4.36 15.74
C ALA A 49 -18.99 3.60 16.09
N LEU A 50 -18.92 2.29 15.81
CA LEU A 50 -17.71 1.49 16.06
C LEU A 50 -16.55 1.94 15.17
N SER A 51 -16.82 2.18 13.88
CA SER A 51 -15.79 2.70 12.96
C SER A 51 -15.30 4.08 13.40
N GLN A 52 -16.19 4.95 13.87
CA GLN A 52 -15.80 6.25 14.41
C GLN A 52 -14.92 6.10 15.66
N HIS A 53 -15.29 5.23 16.59
CA HIS A 53 -14.55 4.99 17.82
C HIS A 53 -13.13 4.51 17.52
N HIS A 54 -12.97 3.45 16.73
CA HIS A 54 -11.65 2.92 16.37
C HIS A 54 -10.80 3.90 15.55
N ALA A 55 -11.41 4.68 14.67
CA ALA A 55 -10.69 5.72 13.95
C ALA A 55 -10.15 6.80 14.90
N MET A 56 -10.93 7.21 15.89
CA MET A 56 -10.52 8.20 16.89
C MET A 56 -9.37 7.69 17.76
N GLU A 57 -9.39 6.42 18.16
CA GLU A 57 -8.30 5.79 18.92
C GLU A 57 -6.99 5.81 18.11
N ALA A 58 -7.03 5.33 16.86
CA ALA A 58 -5.85 5.31 15.99
C ALA A 58 -5.29 6.70 15.70
N LEU A 59 -6.17 7.71 15.51
CA LEU A 59 -5.76 9.09 15.30
C LEU A 59 -5.13 9.73 16.56
N ARG A 60 -5.38 9.20 17.76
CA ARG A 60 -4.73 9.62 19.00
C ARG A 60 -3.37 8.97 19.20
N ASP A 61 -3.21 7.73 18.76
CA ASP A 61 -1.93 6.98 18.87
C ASP A 61 -1.00 7.23 17.67
N THR A 62 -0.67 8.50 17.47
CA THR A 62 0.25 8.91 16.40
C THR A 62 1.65 8.34 16.56
N LYS A 63 2.07 7.99 17.77
CA LYS A 63 3.40 7.42 18.03
C LYS A 63 3.53 6.04 17.41
N THR A 64 2.59 5.14 17.68
CA THR A 64 2.57 3.79 17.10
C THR A 64 2.43 3.84 15.58
N VAL A 65 1.51 4.66 15.06
CA VAL A 65 1.30 4.80 13.62
C VAL A 65 2.57 5.31 12.92
N ASN A 66 3.23 6.32 13.46
CA ASN A 66 4.46 6.85 12.86
C ASN A 66 5.60 5.82 12.90
N ALA A 67 5.71 5.01 13.95
CA ALA A 67 6.70 3.94 14.03
C ALA A 67 6.45 2.87 12.93
N GLN A 68 5.22 2.44 12.75
CA GLN A 68 4.82 1.49 11.70
C GLN A 68 5.07 2.03 10.29
N ILE A 69 4.81 3.32 10.07
CA ILE A 69 5.10 3.99 8.80
C ILE A 69 6.60 3.98 8.53
N ALA A 70 7.42 4.35 9.54
CA ALA A 70 8.87 4.37 9.41
C ALA A 70 9.45 2.97 9.11
N GLU A 71 8.95 1.94 9.80
CA GLU A 71 9.31 0.54 9.54
C GLU A 71 8.94 0.12 8.12
N SER A 72 7.71 0.40 7.68
CA SER A 72 7.26 0.08 6.31
C SER A 72 8.12 0.77 5.23
N ILE A 73 8.53 2.02 5.46
CA ILE A 73 9.42 2.75 4.53
C ILE A 73 10.81 2.10 4.51
N SER A 74 11.35 1.74 5.67
CA SER A 74 12.65 1.07 5.79
C SER A 74 12.65 -0.29 5.09
N GLU A 75 11.64 -1.11 5.35
CA GLU A 75 11.45 -2.42 4.76
C GLU A 75 11.23 -2.36 3.25
N ARG A 76 10.48 -1.37 2.75
CA ARG A 76 10.35 -1.15 1.31
C ARG A 76 11.70 -0.91 0.63
N LYS A 77 12.56 -0.10 1.24
CA LYS A 77 13.89 0.19 0.71
C LYS A 77 14.78 -1.07 0.74
N ARG A 78 14.75 -1.81 1.84
CA ARG A 78 15.48 -3.07 2.00
C ARG A 78 15.04 -4.08 0.94
N LEU A 79 13.74 -4.33 0.81
CA LEU A 79 13.20 -5.23 -0.21
C LEU A 79 13.62 -4.83 -1.63
N ALA A 80 13.56 -3.55 -1.97
CA ALA A 80 13.97 -3.09 -3.30
C ALA A 80 15.45 -3.36 -3.57
N GLN A 81 16.32 -3.21 -2.56
CA GLN A 81 17.74 -3.50 -2.69
C GLN A 81 18.00 -5.00 -2.85
N GLU A 82 17.42 -5.84 -1.99
CA GLU A 82 17.65 -7.28 -2.01
C GLU A 82 17.01 -7.97 -3.23
N LEU A 83 15.80 -7.59 -3.62
CA LEU A 83 15.15 -8.13 -4.83
C LEU A 83 15.93 -7.80 -6.10
N ASN A 84 16.60 -6.66 -6.16
CA ASN A 84 17.40 -6.28 -7.34
C ASN A 84 18.63 -7.16 -7.57
N ALA A 85 19.01 -8.00 -6.60
CA ALA A 85 20.12 -8.93 -6.71
C ALA A 85 19.74 -10.25 -7.44
N PHE A 86 18.45 -10.54 -7.60
CA PHE A 86 18.01 -11.78 -8.27
C PHE A 86 18.02 -11.62 -9.79
N SER A 87 18.57 -12.62 -10.50
CA SER A 87 18.75 -12.61 -11.95
C SER A 87 17.42 -12.53 -12.75
N TRP A 88 16.33 -13.03 -12.19
CA TRP A 88 15.01 -13.00 -12.79
C TRP A 88 14.27 -11.65 -12.61
N VAL A 89 14.80 -10.73 -11.78
CA VAL A 89 14.29 -9.38 -11.61
C VAL A 89 14.87 -8.46 -12.67
N VAL A 90 14.02 -7.95 -13.54
CA VAL A 90 14.42 -7.08 -14.66
C VAL A 90 14.46 -5.62 -14.23
N LYS A 91 13.46 -5.18 -13.43
CA LYS A 91 13.35 -3.79 -12.98
C LYS A 91 12.44 -3.67 -11.76
N ILE A 92 12.83 -2.81 -10.84
CA ILE A 92 11.97 -2.39 -9.73
C ILE A 92 11.58 -0.94 -9.96
N TYR A 93 10.27 -0.68 -10.00
CA TYR A 93 9.77 0.68 -10.20
C TYR A 93 9.79 1.47 -8.89
N PRO A 94 10.07 2.79 -8.94
CA PRO A 94 9.99 3.66 -7.76
C PRO A 94 8.61 3.58 -7.12
N SER A 95 8.57 3.56 -5.79
CA SER A 95 7.32 3.46 -5.04
C SER A 95 7.35 4.29 -3.76
N ASP A 96 6.28 5.02 -3.51
CA ASP A 96 5.97 5.66 -2.22
C ASP A 96 4.83 4.95 -1.49
N ALA A 97 4.35 3.83 -2.05
CA ALA A 97 3.29 3.01 -1.49
C ALA A 97 3.84 1.91 -0.53
N ASN A 98 2.95 1.12 0.04
CA ASN A 98 3.26 -0.06 0.84
C ASN A 98 3.43 -1.33 -0.03
N PHE A 99 3.88 -1.18 -1.26
CA PHE A 99 4.20 -2.27 -2.18
C PHE A 99 5.27 -1.84 -3.18
N LEU A 100 5.90 -2.82 -3.81
CA LEU A 100 6.77 -2.65 -4.97
C LEU A 100 6.10 -3.23 -6.21
N LEU A 101 6.24 -2.55 -7.35
CA LEU A 101 5.96 -3.12 -8.66
C LEU A 101 7.31 -3.58 -9.25
N VAL A 102 7.40 -4.87 -9.53
CA VAL A 102 8.64 -5.52 -9.97
C VAL A 102 8.40 -6.16 -11.33
N LYS A 103 9.15 -5.72 -12.33
CA LYS A 103 9.20 -6.39 -13.64
C LYS A 103 10.15 -7.56 -13.56
N VAL A 104 9.69 -8.72 -13.98
CA VAL A 104 10.41 -9.99 -13.91
C VAL A 104 10.53 -10.61 -15.32
N ASP A 105 11.28 -11.66 -15.44
CA ASP A 105 11.46 -12.41 -16.70
C ASP A 105 10.14 -13.03 -17.20
N ASP A 106 9.39 -13.70 -16.31
CA ASP A 106 8.09 -14.33 -16.57
C ASP A 106 7.21 -14.22 -15.32
N ALA A 107 6.24 -13.32 -15.36
CA ALA A 107 5.38 -13.02 -14.20
C ALA A 107 4.48 -14.20 -13.82
N ALA A 108 3.96 -14.95 -14.78
CA ALA A 108 3.09 -16.10 -14.52
C ALA A 108 3.87 -17.23 -13.84
N LYS A 109 5.07 -17.50 -14.34
CA LYS A 109 6.00 -18.48 -13.76
C LYS A 109 6.38 -18.08 -12.33
N ARG A 110 6.89 -16.86 -12.14
CA ARG A 110 7.33 -16.38 -10.81
C ARG A 110 6.20 -16.29 -9.81
N TYR A 111 4.99 -15.90 -10.25
CA TYR A 111 3.80 -15.95 -9.39
C TYR A 111 3.50 -17.36 -8.89
N THR A 112 3.51 -18.36 -9.78
CA THR A 112 3.24 -19.77 -9.44
C THR A 112 4.30 -20.32 -8.48
N GLU A 113 5.58 -20.12 -8.80
CA GLU A 113 6.70 -20.57 -7.97
C GLU A 113 6.66 -19.99 -6.54
N LEU A 114 6.34 -18.69 -6.42
CA LEU A 114 6.17 -18.06 -5.10
C LEU A 114 4.93 -18.59 -4.36
N LEU A 115 3.84 -18.82 -5.09
CA LEU A 115 2.60 -19.37 -4.51
C LEU A 115 2.82 -20.78 -3.95
N ASP A 116 3.59 -21.62 -4.64
CA ASP A 116 3.96 -22.98 -4.19
C ASP A 116 4.77 -22.94 -2.89
N GLN A 117 5.45 -21.84 -2.62
CA GLN A 117 6.16 -21.57 -1.36
C GLN A 117 5.31 -20.77 -0.36
N HIS A 118 3.99 -20.72 -0.56
CA HIS A 118 3.03 -20.00 0.29
C HIS A 118 3.24 -18.46 0.34
N ILE A 119 3.90 -17.91 -0.67
CA ILE A 119 4.08 -16.46 -0.84
C ILE A 119 3.08 -15.94 -1.87
N VAL A 120 2.09 -15.17 -1.43
CA VAL A 120 1.06 -14.61 -2.30
C VAL A 120 1.48 -13.22 -2.79
N THR A 121 1.73 -13.11 -4.08
CA THR A 121 1.96 -11.84 -4.78
C THR A 121 0.74 -11.48 -5.65
N ARG A 122 0.85 -10.53 -6.54
CA ARG A 122 -0.18 -10.23 -7.53
C ARG A 122 0.43 -10.05 -8.90
N ASP A 123 0.08 -10.91 -9.84
CA ASP A 123 0.34 -10.70 -11.25
C ASP A 123 -0.42 -9.46 -11.73
N ARG A 124 0.29 -8.55 -12.40
CA ARG A 124 -0.23 -7.30 -12.95
C ARG A 124 -0.06 -7.21 -14.47
N SER A 125 0.38 -8.28 -15.11
CA SER A 125 0.71 -8.33 -16.53
C SER A 125 -0.45 -7.96 -17.44
N SER A 126 -1.70 -8.13 -17.00
CA SER A 126 -2.89 -7.74 -17.74
C SER A 126 -3.19 -6.23 -17.69
N GLN A 127 -2.45 -5.46 -16.91
CA GLN A 127 -2.64 -4.02 -16.83
C GLN A 127 -1.77 -3.31 -17.86
N GLU A 128 -2.26 -2.18 -18.37
CA GLU A 128 -1.54 -1.35 -19.33
C GLU A 128 -0.15 -0.96 -18.79
N ASN A 129 0.88 -1.13 -19.61
CA ASN A 129 2.29 -0.86 -19.31
C ASN A 129 2.86 -1.69 -18.12
N CYS A 130 2.23 -2.81 -17.78
CA CYS A 130 2.68 -3.70 -16.69
C CYS A 130 3.04 -5.11 -17.15
N GLU A 131 3.43 -5.29 -18.42
CA GLU A 131 3.82 -6.59 -18.96
C GLU A 131 4.95 -7.21 -18.13
N ASN A 132 4.75 -8.47 -17.73
CA ASN A 132 5.66 -9.21 -16.84
C ASN A 132 5.92 -8.50 -15.50
N CYS A 133 4.92 -7.83 -14.93
CA CYS A 133 5.02 -7.20 -13.64
C CYS A 133 4.27 -7.97 -12.56
N ILE A 134 4.92 -8.20 -11.43
CA ILE A 134 4.30 -8.66 -10.18
C ILE A 134 4.29 -7.53 -9.15
N ARG A 135 3.22 -7.44 -8.36
CA ARG A 135 3.15 -6.53 -7.22
C ARG A 135 3.42 -7.28 -5.94
N ILE A 136 4.42 -6.83 -5.21
CA ILE A 136 4.86 -7.37 -3.93
C ILE A 136 4.49 -6.38 -2.83
N SER A 137 3.65 -6.77 -1.87
CA SER A 137 3.35 -5.93 -0.71
C SER A 137 4.53 -5.93 0.26
N VAL A 138 4.77 -4.77 0.87
CA VAL A 138 5.74 -4.66 1.96
C VAL A 138 5.07 -5.17 3.23
N GLY A 139 5.61 -6.24 3.78
CA GLY A 139 5.17 -6.84 5.04
C GLY A 139 6.01 -6.39 6.23
N THR A 140 5.84 -7.08 7.35
CA THR A 140 6.75 -6.99 8.50
C THR A 140 8.14 -7.50 8.14
N PRO A 141 9.20 -7.19 8.92
CA PRO A 141 10.54 -7.73 8.67
C PRO A 141 10.56 -9.25 8.49
N GLN A 142 9.82 -9.99 9.34
CA GLN A 142 9.74 -11.44 9.30
C GLN A 142 9.03 -11.99 8.05
N GLU A 143 7.99 -11.29 7.57
CA GLU A 143 7.30 -11.66 6.33
C GLU A 143 8.17 -11.38 5.10
N ASN A 144 8.90 -10.27 5.12
CA ASN A 144 9.83 -9.92 4.06
C ASN A 144 11.02 -10.87 4.00
N ASP A 145 11.53 -11.34 5.15
CA ASP A 145 12.58 -12.36 5.22
C ASP A 145 12.12 -13.69 4.60
N LYS A 146 10.87 -14.11 4.86
CA LYS A 146 10.28 -15.30 4.20
C LYS A 146 10.18 -15.12 2.69
N LEU A 147 9.72 -13.97 2.23
CA LEU A 147 9.67 -13.64 0.81
C LEU A 147 11.06 -13.72 0.17
N LEU A 148 12.07 -13.10 0.77
CA LEU A 148 13.43 -13.09 0.23
C LEU A 148 14.06 -14.49 0.23
N ALA A 149 13.81 -15.31 1.24
CA ALA A 149 14.23 -16.71 1.26
C ALA A 149 13.59 -17.51 0.12
N ALA A 150 12.28 -17.33 -0.12
CA ALA A 150 11.60 -17.93 -1.25
C ALA A 150 12.17 -17.45 -2.59
N CYS A 151 12.40 -16.15 -2.76
CA CYS A 151 13.01 -15.60 -3.97
C CYS A 151 14.41 -16.16 -4.24
N LYS A 152 15.20 -16.41 -3.21
CA LYS A 152 16.54 -16.99 -3.34
C LYS A 152 16.50 -18.40 -3.91
N SER A 153 15.58 -19.25 -3.46
CA SER A 153 15.43 -20.61 -3.97
C SER A 153 14.98 -20.69 -5.44
N LEU A 154 14.42 -19.61 -6.00
CA LEU A 154 14.04 -19.52 -7.42
C LEU A 154 15.24 -19.18 -8.34
N SER A 155 16.38 -18.83 -7.77
CA SER A 155 17.57 -18.41 -8.51
C SER A 155 18.61 -19.53 -8.62
N GLU A 156 18.35 -20.66 -7.97
CA GLU A 156 19.12 -21.91 -8.06
C GLU A 156 18.56 -22.82 -9.16
#